data_a1e56b65d7179d426abfd3b2e4888fdb
#
_entry.id   a1e56b65d7179d426abfd3b2e4888fdb
#
_cell.length_a   1.000
_cell.length_b   1.000
_cell.length_c   1.000
_cell.angle_alpha   90.00
_cell.angle_beta   90.00
_cell.angle_gamma   90.00
#
_symmetry.space_group_name_H-M   'P 1'
#
loop_
_entity.id
_entity.type
_entity.pdbx_description
1 polymer ?
#
loop_
_entity_poly.entity_id
_entity_poly.type
_entity_poly.pdbx_seq_one_letter_code
_entity_poly.pdbx_strand_id
1 'polypeptide(L)'
;MLFDTGPESTFVNIVTAFRQIGASANDIRHVFLSHIHFDHAGAAWRFAELGATIYVHPHGAKHLIDPAKLIASAARIFGNDMQRLWGRIAPVPENRVRILEDKAIVPVAPFEIRAIATPGHASHHHVYHWDDNLFGGDIAGVRLGNGPPIPPFVPPELHIESWHESIAKIRELNPTKLYLPHFGLVKGSVATHLDALDERVTRWSEWFRKKISAGFQEPDLVAAFARLEHDDLIANGATEELARDYETADPSCMAVPGAIRYWEKYHP
;
A
#
# COMPACT_ATOMS: atom_id res chain seq x y z
N MET A 1 6.91 -6.04 17.31
CA MET A 1 6.17 -6.28 16.05
C MET A 1 6.48 -5.20 15.02
N LEU A 2 6.26 -5.48 13.77
CA LEU A 2 6.46 -4.57 12.64
C LEU A 2 5.27 -4.70 11.69
N PHE A 3 4.77 -3.58 11.15
CA PHE A 3 3.80 -3.54 10.07
C PHE A 3 4.52 -3.09 8.80
N ASP A 4 4.43 -3.91 7.76
CA ASP A 4 5.18 -3.85 6.52
C ASP A 4 6.71 -3.77 6.72
N THR A 5 7.45 -4.18 5.71
CA THR A 5 8.91 -4.32 5.81
C THR A 5 9.68 -3.35 4.93
N GLY A 6 8.99 -2.66 4.05
CA GLY A 6 9.65 -1.95 2.97
C GLY A 6 10.31 -2.88 1.94
N PRO A 7 10.91 -2.30 0.90
CA PRO A 7 11.70 -3.03 -0.08
C PRO A 7 13.03 -3.51 0.52
N GLU A 8 13.57 -4.61 0.01
CA GLU A 8 14.86 -5.13 0.49
C GLU A 8 16.02 -4.17 0.22
N SER A 9 15.95 -3.40 -0.85
CA SER A 9 16.94 -2.36 -1.18
C SER A 9 17.17 -1.35 -0.06
N THR A 10 16.16 -1.11 0.79
CA THR A 10 16.22 -0.17 1.93
C THR A 10 16.33 -0.85 3.29
N PHE A 11 16.51 -2.18 3.34
CA PHE A 11 16.57 -2.94 4.59
C PHE A 11 17.64 -2.40 5.57
N VAL A 12 18.78 -1.96 5.05
CA VAL A 12 19.84 -1.36 5.88
C VAL A 12 19.38 -0.09 6.60
N ASN A 13 18.48 0.68 5.97
CA ASN A 13 17.93 1.91 6.57
C ASN A 13 16.99 1.56 7.73
N ILE A 14 16.17 0.50 7.57
CA ILE A 14 15.30 -0.01 8.65
C ILE A 14 16.14 -0.49 9.84
N VAL A 15 17.21 -1.26 9.58
CA VAL A 15 18.14 -1.70 10.64
C VAL A 15 18.77 -0.50 11.34
N THR A 16 19.13 0.54 10.60
CA THR A 16 19.70 1.77 11.18
C THR A 16 18.67 2.52 12.02
N ALA A 17 17.42 2.62 11.55
CA ALA A 17 16.33 3.25 12.31
C ALA A 17 16.04 2.49 13.63
N PHE A 18 16.05 1.15 13.62
CA PHE A 18 15.91 0.37 14.85
C PHE A 18 17.02 0.71 15.86
N ARG A 19 18.28 0.80 15.42
CA ARG A 19 19.40 1.15 16.30
C ARG A 19 19.23 2.54 16.93
N GLN A 20 18.68 3.51 16.19
CA GLN A 20 18.45 4.87 16.71
C GLN A 20 17.43 4.90 17.86
N ILE A 21 16.50 3.96 17.89
CA ILE A 21 15.51 3.81 18.98
C ILE A 21 15.91 2.75 20.03
N GLY A 22 17.16 2.26 19.98
CA GLY A 22 17.67 1.27 20.93
C GLY A 22 17.14 -0.16 20.70
N ALA A 23 16.62 -0.45 19.52
CA ALA A 23 16.11 -1.77 19.13
C ALA A 23 17.00 -2.44 18.07
N SER A 24 16.72 -3.71 17.80
CA SER A 24 17.37 -4.51 16.76
C SER A 24 16.34 -5.17 15.84
N ALA A 25 16.69 -5.37 14.59
CA ALA A 25 15.87 -6.18 13.69
C ALA A 25 15.65 -7.61 14.22
N ASN A 26 16.61 -8.13 15.01
CA ASN A 26 16.49 -9.43 15.68
C ASN A 26 15.42 -9.45 16.79
N ASP A 27 14.95 -8.29 17.27
CA ASP A 27 13.90 -8.23 18.29
C ASP A 27 12.50 -8.37 17.69
N ILE A 28 12.39 -8.24 16.36
CA ILE A 28 11.13 -8.36 15.64
C ILE A 28 10.75 -9.85 15.55
N ARG A 29 9.65 -10.21 16.21
CA ARG A 29 9.11 -11.59 16.22
C ARG A 29 7.87 -11.74 15.35
N HIS A 30 7.17 -10.63 15.09
CA HIS A 30 5.91 -10.60 14.36
C HIS A 30 5.98 -9.52 13.28
N VAL A 31 5.79 -9.89 12.03
CA VAL A 31 5.70 -9.00 10.87
C VAL A 31 4.31 -9.17 10.26
N PHE A 32 3.54 -8.10 10.22
CA PHE A 32 2.21 -8.06 9.63
C PHE A 32 2.30 -7.32 8.30
N LEU A 33 1.98 -7.99 7.20
CA LEU A 33 2.00 -7.41 5.87
C LEU A 33 0.60 -6.93 5.50
N SER A 34 0.48 -5.64 5.18
CA SER A 34 -0.76 -5.10 4.64
C SER A 34 -1.11 -5.79 3.32
N HIS A 35 -0.13 -5.96 2.46
CA HIS A 35 -0.23 -6.67 1.18
C HIS A 35 1.16 -7.07 0.68
N ILE A 36 1.27 -7.63 -0.54
CA ILE A 36 2.53 -8.22 -1.00
C ILE A 36 3.24 -7.43 -2.10
N HIS A 37 2.91 -6.16 -2.33
CA HIS A 37 3.75 -5.31 -3.17
C HIS A 37 5.15 -5.18 -2.56
N PHE A 38 6.17 -4.95 -3.39
CA PHE A 38 7.56 -5.06 -2.94
C PHE A 38 8.00 -3.96 -1.99
N ASP A 39 7.36 -2.82 -2.06
CA ASP A 39 7.55 -1.70 -1.12
C ASP A 39 6.94 -1.96 0.27
N HIS A 40 6.14 -3.03 0.42
CA HIS A 40 5.59 -3.48 1.70
C HIS A 40 6.20 -4.80 2.16
N ALA A 41 6.34 -5.77 1.26
CA ALA A 41 6.74 -7.13 1.59
C ALA A 41 8.15 -7.51 1.12
N GLY A 42 8.87 -6.62 0.42
CA GLY A 42 10.15 -6.95 -0.23
C GLY A 42 11.23 -7.45 0.71
N ALA A 43 11.28 -6.93 1.93
CA ALA A 43 12.24 -7.39 2.95
C ALA A 43 11.68 -8.44 3.91
N ALA A 44 10.47 -8.99 3.71
CA ALA A 44 9.86 -9.95 4.64
C ALA A 44 10.72 -11.20 4.86
N TRP A 45 11.38 -11.70 3.81
CA TRP A 45 12.29 -12.83 3.89
C TRP A 45 13.48 -12.57 4.82
N ARG A 46 14.01 -11.34 4.89
CA ARG A 46 15.07 -10.96 5.82
C ARG A 46 14.64 -11.13 7.26
N PHE A 47 13.44 -10.64 7.61
CA PHE A 47 12.89 -10.81 8.95
C PHE A 47 12.57 -12.27 9.27
N ALA A 48 12.12 -13.05 8.29
CA ALA A 48 11.90 -14.48 8.45
C ALA A 48 13.21 -15.23 8.75
N GLU A 49 14.33 -14.89 8.09
CA GLU A 49 15.67 -15.41 8.40
C GLU A 49 16.13 -15.05 9.82
N LEU A 50 15.75 -13.86 10.31
CA LEU A 50 16.01 -13.43 11.70
C LEU A 50 15.05 -14.07 12.72
N GLY A 51 14.15 -14.93 12.28
CA GLY A 51 13.27 -15.74 13.13
C GLY A 51 11.87 -15.17 13.33
N ALA A 52 11.49 -14.10 12.65
CA ALA A 52 10.14 -13.56 12.70
C ALA A 52 9.10 -14.48 12.04
N THR A 53 7.87 -14.40 12.50
CA THR A 53 6.68 -14.93 11.83
C THR A 53 6.10 -13.84 10.93
N ILE A 54 5.80 -14.20 9.67
CA ILE A 54 5.26 -13.32 8.66
C ILE A 54 3.77 -13.60 8.48
N TYR A 55 2.94 -12.63 8.83
CA TYR A 55 1.48 -12.71 8.73
C TYR A 55 1.02 -12.05 7.45
N VAL A 56 0.16 -12.74 6.69
CA VAL A 56 -0.23 -12.32 5.35
C VAL A 56 -1.64 -12.80 5.00
N HIS A 57 -2.28 -12.08 4.08
CA HIS A 57 -3.56 -12.45 3.48
C HIS A 57 -3.46 -13.80 2.71
N PRO A 58 -4.52 -14.65 2.68
CA PRO A 58 -4.49 -15.95 2.00
C PRO A 58 -4.03 -15.88 0.54
N HIS A 59 -4.51 -14.89 -0.22
CA HIS A 59 -4.14 -14.71 -1.63
C HIS A 59 -2.66 -14.34 -1.81
N GLY A 60 -2.03 -13.70 -0.81
CA GLY A 60 -0.63 -13.29 -0.86
C GLY A 60 0.35 -14.40 -0.49
N ALA A 61 -0.04 -15.32 0.39
CA ALA A 61 0.86 -16.29 1.03
C ALA A 61 1.69 -17.12 0.03
N LYS A 62 1.06 -17.67 -0.99
CA LYS A 62 1.73 -18.47 -2.03
C LYS A 62 2.83 -17.70 -2.78
N HIS A 63 2.66 -16.38 -2.92
CA HIS A 63 3.61 -15.52 -3.62
C HIS A 63 4.77 -15.06 -2.74
N LEU A 64 4.64 -15.14 -1.42
CA LEU A 64 5.77 -14.99 -0.50
C LEU A 64 6.61 -16.27 -0.42
N ILE A 65 5.96 -17.45 -0.44
CA ILE A 65 6.62 -18.75 -0.39
C ILE A 65 7.33 -19.05 -1.72
N ASP A 66 6.67 -18.76 -2.85
CA ASP A 66 7.25 -18.85 -4.18
C ASP A 66 7.03 -17.52 -4.94
N PRO A 67 7.99 -16.59 -4.90
CA PRO A 67 7.85 -15.29 -5.52
C PRO A 67 8.08 -15.26 -7.04
N ALA A 68 8.33 -16.40 -7.70
CA ALA A 68 8.70 -16.42 -9.12
C ALA A 68 7.70 -15.69 -10.02
N LYS A 69 6.39 -15.92 -9.82
CA LYS A 69 5.34 -15.24 -10.60
C LYS A 69 5.25 -13.75 -10.30
N LEU A 70 5.42 -13.36 -9.04
CA LEU A 70 5.42 -11.97 -8.61
C LEU A 70 6.60 -11.21 -9.22
N ILE A 71 7.80 -11.81 -9.16
CA ILE A 71 9.03 -11.27 -9.78
C ILE A 71 8.84 -11.11 -11.28
N ALA A 72 8.33 -12.14 -11.97
CA ALA A 72 8.10 -12.09 -13.42
C ALA A 72 7.06 -11.02 -13.81
N SER A 73 6.06 -10.78 -12.97
CA SER A 73 5.07 -9.71 -13.19
C SER A 73 5.69 -8.33 -13.03
N ALA A 74 6.40 -8.10 -11.93
CA ALA A 74 7.04 -6.83 -11.65
C ALA A 74 8.16 -6.50 -12.66
N ALA A 75 8.92 -7.50 -13.11
CA ALA A 75 9.96 -7.31 -14.12
C ALA A 75 9.43 -6.75 -15.45
N ARG A 76 8.17 -7.02 -15.79
CA ARG A 76 7.53 -6.42 -16.98
C ARG A 76 7.24 -4.93 -16.81
N ILE A 77 7.05 -4.48 -15.57
CA ILE A 77 6.74 -3.09 -15.23
C ILE A 77 8.04 -2.31 -15.03
N PHE A 78 8.94 -2.83 -14.19
CA PHE A 78 10.12 -2.11 -13.71
C PHE A 78 11.40 -2.40 -14.51
N GLY A 79 11.42 -3.44 -15.35
CA GLY A 79 12.55 -3.75 -16.23
C GLY A 79 13.90 -3.77 -15.51
N ASN A 80 14.82 -2.93 -15.95
CA ASN A 80 16.18 -2.83 -15.39
C ASN A 80 16.24 -2.20 -13.99
N ASP A 81 15.17 -1.54 -13.55
CA ASP A 81 15.10 -0.89 -12.24
C ASP A 81 14.77 -1.84 -11.10
N MET A 82 14.41 -3.10 -11.39
CA MET A 82 14.06 -4.10 -10.38
C MET A 82 15.06 -4.17 -9.21
N GLN A 83 16.35 -4.28 -9.52
CA GLN A 83 17.39 -4.40 -8.48
C GLN A 83 17.56 -3.10 -7.69
N ARG A 84 17.48 -1.96 -8.36
CA ARG A 84 17.65 -0.64 -7.74
C ARG A 84 16.48 -0.32 -6.79
N LEU A 85 15.26 -0.58 -7.25
CA LEU A 85 14.04 -0.26 -6.48
C LEU A 85 13.79 -1.27 -5.37
N TRP A 86 13.82 -2.56 -5.69
CA TRP A 86 13.32 -3.61 -4.82
C TRP A 86 14.40 -4.44 -4.13
N GLY A 87 15.65 -4.40 -4.64
CA GLY A 87 16.74 -5.24 -4.15
C GLY A 87 16.53 -6.71 -4.49
N ARG A 88 17.08 -7.59 -3.66
CA ARG A 88 16.90 -9.03 -3.81
C ARG A 88 15.53 -9.45 -3.29
N ILE A 89 14.78 -10.17 -4.13
CA ILE A 89 13.53 -10.81 -3.72
C ILE A 89 13.80 -12.31 -3.54
N ALA A 90 13.49 -12.83 -2.36
CA ALA A 90 13.72 -14.22 -2.01
C ALA A 90 12.47 -14.86 -1.35
N PRO A 91 12.31 -16.18 -1.43
CA PRO A 91 11.24 -16.90 -0.77
C PRO A 91 11.24 -16.69 0.76
N VAL A 92 10.06 -16.54 1.33
CA VAL A 92 9.86 -16.67 2.78
C VAL A 92 9.65 -18.15 3.10
N PRO A 93 10.41 -18.76 4.03
CA PRO A 93 10.21 -20.14 4.43
C PRO A 93 8.76 -20.40 4.86
N GLU A 94 8.13 -21.45 4.34
CA GLU A 94 6.71 -21.75 4.57
C GLU A 94 6.37 -21.87 6.07
N ASN A 95 7.26 -22.46 6.87
CA ASN A 95 7.09 -22.58 8.32
C ASN A 95 7.13 -21.23 9.06
N ARG A 96 7.54 -20.15 8.40
CA ARG A 96 7.53 -18.77 8.90
C ARG A 96 6.32 -17.97 8.44
N VAL A 97 5.54 -18.47 7.47
CA VAL A 97 4.32 -17.81 6.99
C VAL A 97 3.12 -18.24 7.84
N ARG A 98 2.29 -17.28 8.21
CA ARG A 98 0.99 -17.49 8.84
C ARG A 98 -0.08 -16.74 8.05
N ILE A 99 -1.01 -17.53 7.52
CA ILE A 99 -2.15 -17.00 6.77
C ILE A 99 -3.17 -16.48 7.77
N LEU A 100 -3.64 -15.25 7.53
CA LEU A 100 -4.72 -14.64 8.29
C LEU A 100 -5.96 -14.50 7.40
N GLU A 101 -7.04 -15.14 7.81
CA GLU A 101 -8.36 -14.93 7.23
C GLU A 101 -8.94 -13.59 7.72
N ASP A 102 -10.01 -13.11 7.06
CA ASP A 102 -10.72 -11.91 7.51
C ASP A 102 -11.16 -12.03 8.98
N LYS A 103 -10.93 -10.97 9.73
CA LYS A 103 -11.20 -10.86 11.18
C LYS A 103 -10.37 -11.78 12.08
N ALA A 104 -9.33 -12.43 11.57
CA ALA A 104 -8.41 -13.20 12.38
C ALA A 104 -7.76 -12.32 13.46
N ILE A 105 -7.61 -12.88 14.68
CA ILE A 105 -6.97 -12.21 15.81
C ILE A 105 -5.66 -12.93 16.13
N VAL A 106 -4.59 -12.15 16.25
CA VAL A 106 -3.25 -12.63 16.63
C VAL A 106 -2.89 -12.00 17.98
N PRO A 107 -2.72 -12.80 19.04
CA PRO A 107 -2.24 -12.31 20.32
C PRO A 107 -0.75 -11.96 20.23
N VAL A 108 -0.43 -10.70 20.49
CA VAL A 108 0.94 -10.17 20.59
C VAL A 108 1.02 -9.33 21.86
N ALA A 109 1.22 -10.00 23.00
CA ALA A 109 1.15 -9.36 24.31
C ALA A 109 1.92 -8.03 24.40
N PRO A 110 1.29 -6.98 24.93
CA PRO A 110 -0.02 -6.95 25.62
C PRO A 110 -1.23 -6.75 24.66
N PHE A 111 -1.05 -6.78 23.34
CA PHE A 111 -2.05 -6.43 22.33
C PHE A 111 -2.69 -7.66 21.71
N GLU A 112 -3.88 -7.46 21.15
CA GLU A 112 -4.54 -8.35 20.20
C GLU A 112 -4.63 -7.64 18.85
N ILE A 113 -3.95 -8.17 17.83
CA ILE A 113 -3.94 -7.58 16.49
C ILE A 113 -5.03 -8.26 15.65
N ARG A 114 -6.01 -7.50 15.21
CA ARG A 114 -7.07 -7.98 14.32
C ARG A 114 -6.73 -7.65 12.87
N ALA A 115 -6.64 -8.66 12.01
CA ALA A 115 -6.54 -8.51 10.57
C ALA A 115 -7.95 -8.36 9.96
N ILE A 116 -8.13 -7.41 9.06
CA ILE A 116 -9.40 -7.14 8.38
C ILE A 116 -9.13 -7.06 6.89
N ALA A 117 -9.79 -7.94 6.12
CA ALA A 117 -9.63 -7.95 4.66
C ALA A 117 -10.27 -6.70 4.04
N THR A 118 -9.46 -5.95 3.33
CA THR A 118 -9.80 -4.67 2.71
C THR A 118 -9.31 -4.63 1.25
N PRO A 119 -9.93 -5.42 0.35
CA PRO A 119 -9.59 -5.37 -1.06
C PRO A 119 -9.94 -4.02 -1.68
N GLY A 120 -9.32 -3.71 -2.81
CA GLY A 120 -9.55 -2.49 -3.60
C GLY A 120 -8.27 -2.00 -4.24
N HIS A 121 -7.25 -1.67 -3.46
CA HIS A 121 -5.89 -1.45 -3.94
C HIS A 121 -5.27 -2.77 -4.44
N ALA A 122 -5.42 -3.84 -3.67
CA ALA A 122 -5.02 -5.19 -4.03
C ALA A 122 -5.99 -6.21 -3.44
N SER A 123 -6.18 -7.38 -4.10
CA SER A 123 -7.07 -8.45 -3.61
C SER A 123 -6.56 -9.14 -2.35
N HIS A 124 -5.28 -8.98 -2.07
CA HIS A 124 -4.56 -9.56 -0.92
C HIS A 124 -4.24 -8.52 0.17
N HIS A 125 -5.10 -7.51 0.31
CA HIS A 125 -4.86 -6.41 1.25
C HIS A 125 -5.58 -6.63 2.58
N HIS A 126 -4.86 -6.36 3.70
CA HIS A 126 -5.37 -6.25 5.05
C HIS A 126 -5.07 -4.87 5.65
N VAL A 127 -5.98 -4.38 6.49
CA VAL A 127 -5.66 -3.42 7.55
C VAL A 127 -5.52 -4.17 8.88
N TYR A 128 -4.76 -3.58 9.81
CA TYR A 128 -4.55 -4.16 11.14
C TYR A 128 -5.05 -3.21 12.22
N HIS A 129 -5.91 -3.71 13.08
CA HIS A 129 -6.57 -2.94 14.13
C HIS A 129 -6.22 -3.48 15.51
N TRP A 130 -5.87 -2.61 16.44
CA TRP A 130 -5.67 -2.92 17.86
C TRP A 130 -6.04 -1.70 18.70
N ASP A 131 -6.84 -1.90 19.74
CA ASP A 131 -7.41 -0.83 20.56
C ASP A 131 -8.06 0.26 19.67
N ASP A 132 -7.56 1.50 19.74
CA ASP A 132 -7.99 2.65 18.92
C ASP A 132 -7.06 2.96 17.73
N ASN A 133 -6.10 2.07 17.46
CA ASN A 133 -5.09 2.23 16.42
C ASN A 133 -5.44 1.39 15.20
N LEU A 134 -5.20 1.96 14.02
CA LEU A 134 -5.30 1.25 12.74
C LEU A 134 -4.03 1.45 11.92
N PHE A 135 -3.43 0.36 11.46
CA PHE A 135 -2.48 0.38 10.35
C PHE A 135 -3.25 0.17 9.05
N GLY A 136 -3.29 1.21 8.21
CA GLY A 136 -4.23 1.29 7.08
C GLY A 136 -3.74 0.65 5.80
N GLY A 137 -2.42 0.39 5.64
CA GLY A 137 -1.89 0.00 4.34
C GLY A 137 -2.26 1.01 3.25
N ASP A 138 -2.17 0.60 2.00
CA ASP A 138 -2.41 1.47 0.83
C ASP A 138 -3.88 1.72 0.53
N ILE A 139 -4.77 0.89 1.05
CA ILE A 139 -6.22 1.15 0.96
C ILE A 139 -6.62 2.44 1.68
N ALA A 140 -5.84 2.86 2.68
CA ALA A 140 -6.04 4.12 3.39
C ALA A 140 -5.31 5.31 2.72
N GLY A 141 -4.71 5.10 1.54
CA GLY A 141 -4.07 6.12 0.72
C GLY A 141 -2.65 6.47 1.12
N VAL A 142 -2.02 7.28 0.29
CA VAL A 142 -0.71 7.89 0.51
C VAL A 142 -0.91 9.33 0.96
N ARG A 143 -0.16 9.79 1.98
CA ARG A 143 -0.25 11.15 2.47
C ARG A 143 1.10 11.66 2.93
N LEU A 144 1.60 12.69 2.28
CA LEU A 144 2.86 13.35 2.64
C LEU A 144 2.61 14.57 3.53
N GLY A 145 3.21 14.57 4.70
CA GLY A 145 3.15 15.71 5.62
C GLY A 145 1.72 16.11 5.99
N ASN A 146 1.37 17.34 5.67
CA ASN A 146 0.02 17.90 5.86
C ASN A 146 -0.79 17.97 4.56
N GLY A 147 -0.29 17.38 3.47
CA GLY A 147 -0.99 17.31 2.20
C GLY A 147 -2.27 16.45 2.25
N PRO A 148 -3.06 16.47 1.20
CA PRO A 148 -4.26 15.63 1.11
C PRO A 148 -3.92 14.16 0.89
N PRO A 149 -4.77 13.19 1.30
CA PRO A 149 -4.57 11.79 0.95
C PRO A 149 -4.86 11.55 -0.53
N ILE A 150 -4.03 10.75 -1.20
CA ILE A 150 -4.24 10.30 -2.57
C ILE A 150 -4.39 8.78 -2.63
N PRO A 151 -5.20 8.23 -3.55
CA PRO A 151 -5.32 6.79 -3.74
C PRO A 151 -4.24 6.28 -4.70
N PRO A 152 -3.36 5.35 -4.31
CA PRO A 152 -2.39 4.73 -5.21
C PRO A 152 -3.09 3.73 -6.15
N PHE A 153 -3.43 4.16 -7.36
CA PHE A 153 -4.10 3.37 -8.39
C PHE A 153 -3.10 2.51 -9.17
N VAL A 154 -2.51 1.53 -8.53
CA VAL A 154 -1.48 0.71 -9.16
C VAL A 154 -2.01 -0.61 -9.75
N PRO A 155 -1.42 -1.10 -10.89
CA PRO A 155 -1.77 -2.39 -11.42
C PRO A 155 -1.18 -3.52 -10.53
N PRO A 156 -1.69 -4.77 -10.61
CA PRO A 156 -2.68 -5.24 -11.59
C PRO A 156 -4.10 -5.39 -11.03
N GLU A 157 -4.36 -5.12 -9.76
CA GLU A 157 -5.54 -5.62 -9.06
C GLU A 157 -6.49 -4.53 -8.54
N LEU A 158 -6.34 -3.29 -9.05
CA LEU A 158 -7.23 -2.19 -8.70
C LEU A 158 -8.71 -2.57 -8.90
N HIS A 159 -9.55 -2.30 -7.87
CA HIS A 159 -10.99 -2.52 -7.89
C HIS A 159 -11.71 -1.43 -7.08
N ILE A 160 -12.31 -0.48 -7.77
CA ILE A 160 -12.84 0.76 -7.18
C ILE A 160 -13.98 0.51 -6.20
N GLU A 161 -14.95 -0.34 -6.56
CA GLU A 161 -16.11 -0.66 -5.70
C GLU A 161 -15.64 -1.30 -4.39
N SER A 162 -14.72 -2.24 -4.47
CA SER A 162 -14.13 -2.87 -3.28
C SER A 162 -13.34 -1.87 -2.44
N TRP A 163 -12.74 -0.84 -3.07
CA TRP A 163 -12.07 0.22 -2.33
C TRP A 163 -13.05 1.01 -1.46
N HIS A 164 -14.18 1.44 -2.03
CA HIS A 164 -15.25 2.11 -1.28
C HIS A 164 -15.79 1.26 -0.13
N GLU A 165 -16.05 -0.04 -0.39
CA GLU A 165 -16.47 -0.99 0.65
C GLU A 165 -15.44 -1.12 1.76
N SER A 166 -14.16 -1.13 1.42
CA SER A 166 -13.06 -1.22 2.38
C SER A 166 -12.92 0.06 3.22
N ILE A 167 -13.08 1.24 2.62
CA ILE A 167 -13.13 2.51 3.38
C ILE A 167 -14.33 2.51 4.34
N ALA A 168 -15.49 2.02 3.90
CA ALA A 168 -16.67 1.90 4.77
C ALA A 168 -16.40 0.99 5.98
N LYS A 169 -15.78 -0.18 5.78
CA LYS A 169 -15.33 -1.06 6.87
C LYS A 169 -14.38 -0.36 7.85
N ILE A 170 -13.43 0.42 7.34
CA ILE A 170 -12.50 1.18 8.18
C ILE A 170 -13.24 2.22 9.02
N ARG A 171 -14.23 2.92 8.43
CA ARG A 171 -15.09 3.88 9.17
C ARG A 171 -15.85 3.20 10.31
N GLU A 172 -16.39 1.99 10.10
CA GLU A 172 -17.08 1.22 11.14
C GLU A 172 -16.20 0.87 12.34
N LEU A 173 -14.90 0.69 12.14
CA LEU A 173 -13.94 0.46 13.23
C LEU A 173 -13.71 1.71 14.09
N ASN A 174 -14.02 2.89 13.56
CA ASN A 174 -13.89 4.19 14.21
C ASN A 174 -12.52 4.40 14.90
N PRO A 175 -11.38 4.16 14.22
CA PRO A 175 -10.07 4.33 14.82
C PRO A 175 -9.79 5.81 15.10
N THR A 176 -9.14 6.11 16.22
CA THR A 176 -8.71 7.48 16.54
C THR A 176 -7.32 7.78 16.00
N LYS A 177 -6.53 6.74 15.70
CA LYS A 177 -5.18 6.86 15.12
C LYS A 177 -5.07 5.97 13.88
N LEU A 178 -4.65 6.59 12.78
CA LEU A 178 -4.40 5.92 11.52
C LEU A 178 -2.92 6.05 11.15
N TYR A 179 -2.26 4.92 10.98
CA TYR A 179 -0.88 4.84 10.51
C TYR A 179 -0.86 4.37 9.06
N LEU A 180 -0.17 5.11 8.22
CA LEU A 180 0.07 4.76 6.83
C LEU A 180 1.47 4.17 6.68
N PRO A 181 1.69 3.18 5.77
CA PRO A 181 3.02 2.66 5.47
C PRO A 181 3.92 3.75 4.89
N HIS A 182 3.33 4.60 4.06
CA HIS A 182 3.98 5.75 3.47
C HIS A 182 3.74 6.99 4.35
N PHE A 183 4.81 7.39 5.07
CA PHE A 183 4.95 8.64 5.85
C PHE A 183 4.23 8.71 7.21
N GLY A 184 3.72 7.61 7.74
CA GLY A 184 3.46 7.43 9.17
C GLY A 184 2.08 7.86 9.66
N LEU A 185 2.03 8.44 10.87
CA LEU A 185 0.78 8.78 11.54
C LEU A 185 0.05 9.92 10.85
N VAL A 186 -1.20 9.69 10.49
CA VAL A 186 -2.10 10.73 9.96
C VAL A 186 -2.36 11.77 11.05
N LYS A 187 -2.03 13.02 10.76
CA LYS A 187 -2.33 14.15 11.63
C LYS A 187 -3.77 14.64 11.39
N GLY A 188 -4.51 14.85 12.47
CA GLY A 188 -5.88 15.33 12.45
C GLY A 188 -6.93 14.20 12.48
N SER A 189 -8.12 14.47 11.98
CA SER A 189 -9.26 13.54 12.03
C SER A 189 -9.10 12.40 11.02
N VAL A 190 -9.19 11.15 11.50
CA VAL A 190 -9.20 9.97 10.64
C VAL A 190 -10.43 9.99 9.72
N ALA A 191 -11.60 10.39 10.23
CA ALA A 191 -12.82 10.49 9.43
C ALA A 191 -12.65 11.48 8.26
N THR A 192 -12.13 12.67 8.52
CA THR A 192 -11.85 13.68 7.46
C THR A 192 -10.85 13.17 6.43
N HIS A 193 -9.83 12.42 6.87
CA HIS A 193 -8.85 11.79 5.97
C HIS A 193 -9.54 10.77 5.04
N LEU A 194 -10.37 9.88 5.60
CA LEU A 194 -11.08 8.86 4.84
C LEU A 194 -12.12 9.46 3.89
N ASP A 195 -12.80 10.56 4.30
CA ASP A 195 -13.75 11.26 3.44
C ASP A 195 -13.06 11.90 2.23
N ALA A 196 -11.91 12.55 2.45
CA ALA A 196 -11.12 13.16 1.38
C ALA A 196 -10.50 12.12 0.45
N LEU A 197 -10.12 10.95 0.96
CA LEU A 197 -9.62 9.84 0.14
C LEU A 197 -10.73 9.24 -0.73
N ASP A 198 -11.88 8.93 -0.13
CA ASP A 198 -13.04 8.32 -0.78
C ASP A 198 -13.58 9.19 -1.93
N GLU A 199 -13.63 10.49 -1.70
CA GLU A 199 -13.98 11.49 -2.73
C GLU A 199 -12.98 11.46 -3.89
N ARG A 200 -11.66 11.37 -3.61
CA ARG A 200 -10.64 11.28 -4.67
C ARG A 200 -10.71 9.96 -5.43
N VAL A 201 -10.93 8.83 -4.76
CA VAL A 201 -11.16 7.53 -5.43
C VAL A 201 -12.28 7.68 -6.45
N THR A 202 -13.41 8.26 -6.06
CA THR A 202 -14.56 8.49 -6.96
C THR A 202 -14.19 9.42 -8.11
N ARG A 203 -13.68 10.61 -7.80
CA ARG A 203 -13.43 11.68 -8.76
C ARG A 203 -12.35 11.33 -9.78
N TRP A 204 -11.26 10.71 -9.33
CA TRP A 204 -10.17 10.28 -10.22
C TRP A 204 -10.59 9.10 -11.09
N SER A 205 -11.31 8.12 -10.52
CA SER A 205 -11.85 6.99 -11.28
C SER A 205 -12.80 7.46 -12.39
N GLU A 206 -13.72 8.39 -12.10
CA GLU A 206 -14.61 8.98 -13.12
C GLU A 206 -13.87 9.78 -14.18
N TRP A 207 -12.80 10.49 -13.79
CA TRP A 207 -11.96 11.20 -14.75
C TRP A 207 -11.29 10.22 -15.71
N PHE A 208 -10.71 9.12 -15.22
CA PHE A 208 -10.13 8.07 -16.06
C PHE A 208 -11.18 7.47 -17.00
N ARG A 209 -12.37 7.15 -16.48
CA ARG A 209 -13.47 6.64 -17.31
C ARG A 209 -13.76 7.55 -18.50
N LYS A 210 -13.94 8.84 -18.24
CA LYS A 210 -14.23 9.83 -19.30
C LYS A 210 -13.12 9.93 -20.34
N LYS A 211 -11.87 9.91 -19.91
CA LYS A 211 -10.71 10.03 -20.80
C LYS A 211 -10.49 8.76 -21.64
N ILE A 212 -10.60 7.59 -21.02
CA ILE A 212 -10.48 6.28 -21.71
C ILE A 212 -11.61 6.16 -22.73
N SER A 213 -12.86 6.46 -22.36
CA SER A 213 -14.00 6.43 -23.29
C SER A 213 -13.89 7.46 -24.44
N ALA A 214 -13.12 8.53 -24.24
CA ALA A 214 -12.81 9.50 -25.30
C ALA A 214 -11.62 9.10 -26.19
N GLY A 215 -11.05 7.91 -25.99
CA GLY A 215 -9.99 7.36 -26.82
C GLY A 215 -8.58 7.83 -26.52
N PHE A 216 -8.34 8.45 -25.34
CA PHE A 216 -6.99 8.83 -24.92
C PHE A 216 -6.11 7.60 -24.77
N GLN A 217 -4.87 7.69 -25.26
CA GLN A 217 -3.88 6.63 -25.13
C GLN A 217 -3.02 6.83 -23.87
N GLU A 218 -2.39 5.76 -23.40
CA GLU A 218 -1.63 5.74 -22.14
C GLU A 218 -0.63 6.90 -21.99
N PRO A 219 0.26 7.23 -22.98
CA PRO A 219 1.20 8.33 -22.81
C PRO A 219 0.53 9.70 -22.58
N ASP A 220 -0.59 9.97 -23.28
CA ASP A 220 -1.34 11.21 -23.12
C ASP A 220 -2.08 11.24 -21.79
N LEU A 221 -2.58 10.07 -21.32
CA LEU A 221 -3.21 9.92 -20.01
C LEU A 221 -2.24 10.20 -18.87
N VAL A 222 -1.00 9.68 -18.93
CA VAL A 222 0.03 9.94 -17.91
C VAL A 222 0.28 11.43 -17.77
N ALA A 223 0.52 12.15 -18.88
CA ALA A 223 0.75 13.58 -18.83
C ALA A 223 -0.47 14.39 -18.38
N ALA A 224 -1.68 13.94 -18.72
CA ALA A 224 -2.91 14.59 -18.31
C ALA A 224 -3.27 14.31 -16.85
N PHE A 225 -3.01 13.10 -16.36
CA PHE A 225 -3.26 12.73 -14.97
C PHE A 225 -2.26 13.41 -14.03
N ALA A 226 -0.97 13.46 -14.37
CA ALA A 226 0.01 14.21 -13.60
C ALA A 226 -0.38 15.69 -13.41
N ARG A 227 -0.95 16.32 -14.43
CA ARG A 227 -1.49 17.69 -14.31
C ARG A 227 -2.73 17.74 -13.41
N LEU A 228 -3.67 16.81 -13.57
CA LEU A 228 -4.87 16.75 -12.73
C LEU A 228 -4.50 16.60 -11.26
N GLU A 229 -3.59 15.67 -10.95
CA GLU A 229 -3.13 15.40 -9.60
C GLU A 229 -2.41 16.62 -9.01
N HIS A 230 -1.47 17.20 -9.76
CA HIS A 230 -0.77 18.41 -9.35
C HIS A 230 -1.76 19.53 -9.00
N ASP A 231 -2.71 19.84 -9.91
CA ASP A 231 -3.68 20.90 -9.71
C ASP A 231 -4.60 20.63 -8.51
N ASP A 232 -5.00 19.37 -8.30
CA ASP A 232 -5.77 18.95 -7.14
C ASP A 232 -4.98 19.12 -5.84
N LEU A 233 -3.72 18.72 -5.82
CA LEU A 233 -2.84 18.88 -4.66
C LEU A 233 -2.68 20.36 -4.28
N ILE A 234 -2.40 21.24 -5.26
CA ILE A 234 -2.27 22.69 -5.05
C ILE A 234 -3.58 23.28 -4.53
N ALA A 235 -4.71 22.92 -5.15
CA ALA A 235 -6.04 23.42 -4.74
C ALA A 235 -6.40 22.98 -3.30
N ASN A 236 -5.82 21.89 -2.81
CA ASN A 236 -6.00 21.37 -1.45
C ASN A 236 -4.86 21.76 -0.49
N GLY A 237 -4.07 22.79 -0.84
CA GLY A 237 -3.10 23.43 0.06
C GLY A 237 -1.70 22.83 0.05
N ALA A 238 -1.36 21.95 -0.89
CA ALA A 238 0.02 21.51 -1.10
C ALA A 238 0.85 22.64 -1.70
N THR A 239 2.14 22.68 -1.35
CA THR A 239 3.12 23.53 -2.04
C THR A 239 3.58 22.87 -3.33
N GLU A 240 4.19 23.65 -4.24
CA GLU A 240 4.80 23.10 -5.46
C GLU A 240 5.86 22.02 -5.18
N GLU A 241 6.61 22.15 -4.08
CA GLU A 241 7.58 21.16 -3.65
C GLU A 241 6.87 19.88 -3.21
N LEU A 242 5.84 20.00 -2.36
CA LEU A 242 5.09 18.86 -1.88
C LEU A 242 4.35 18.12 -3.02
N ALA A 243 3.82 18.85 -4.01
CA ALA A 243 3.19 18.22 -5.18
C ALA A 243 4.21 17.40 -6.00
N ARG A 244 5.44 17.88 -6.16
CA ARG A 244 6.52 17.08 -6.78
C ARG A 244 6.91 15.85 -5.96
N ASP A 245 6.89 15.97 -4.63
CA ASP A 245 7.16 14.82 -3.75
C ASP A 245 6.08 13.74 -3.88
N TYR A 246 4.81 14.13 -4.06
CA TYR A 246 3.72 13.19 -4.36
C TYR A 246 3.95 12.43 -5.66
N GLU A 247 4.26 13.11 -6.77
CA GLU A 247 4.57 12.46 -8.06
C GLU A 247 5.80 11.54 -7.97
N THR A 248 6.73 11.82 -7.04
CA THR A 248 7.86 10.93 -6.77
C THR A 248 7.45 9.68 -5.96
N ALA A 249 6.54 9.85 -5.00
CA ALA A 249 6.09 8.79 -4.09
C ALA A 249 5.07 7.84 -4.74
N ASP A 250 4.16 8.38 -5.56
CA ASP A 250 3.11 7.63 -6.28
C ASP A 250 3.03 8.15 -7.73
N PRO A 251 3.95 7.70 -8.62
CA PRO A 251 4.08 8.27 -9.95
C PRO A 251 2.85 8.03 -10.82
N SER A 252 2.41 9.06 -11.53
CA SER A 252 1.29 8.99 -12.49
C SER A 252 1.46 7.88 -13.54
N CYS A 253 2.70 7.53 -13.90
CA CYS A 253 3.01 6.41 -14.81
C CYS A 253 2.68 5.04 -14.22
N MET A 254 2.44 4.94 -12.90
CA MET A 254 1.94 3.72 -12.24
C MET A 254 0.41 3.75 -12.08
N ALA A 255 -0.17 4.91 -11.75
CA ALA A 255 -1.60 5.07 -11.56
C ALA A 255 -2.40 4.84 -12.86
N VAL A 256 -1.89 5.34 -13.98
CA VAL A 256 -2.59 5.25 -15.30
C VAL A 256 -2.75 3.81 -15.78
N PRO A 257 -1.72 2.95 -15.84
CA PRO A 257 -1.90 1.55 -16.21
C PRO A 257 -2.86 0.79 -15.28
N GLY A 258 -2.86 1.11 -13.98
CA GLY A 258 -3.82 0.55 -13.02
C GLY A 258 -5.26 0.90 -13.36
N ALA A 259 -5.53 2.16 -13.63
CA ALA A 259 -6.85 2.66 -14.02
C ALA A 259 -7.32 2.11 -15.38
N ILE A 260 -6.45 2.10 -16.40
CA ILE A 260 -6.78 1.53 -17.72
C ILE A 260 -7.20 0.07 -17.56
N ARG A 261 -6.36 -0.73 -16.88
CA ARG A 261 -6.63 -2.14 -16.65
C ARG A 261 -7.93 -2.40 -15.91
N TYR A 262 -8.25 -1.56 -14.90
CA TYR A 262 -9.52 -1.65 -14.18
C TYR A 262 -10.71 -1.44 -15.13
N TRP A 263 -10.71 -0.36 -15.92
CA TRP A 263 -11.80 -0.03 -16.81
C TRP A 263 -11.98 -1.07 -17.94
N GLU A 264 -10.89 -1.54 -18.53
CA GLU A 264 -10.93 -2.60 -19.56
C GLU A 264 -11.46 -3.95 -19.03
N LYS A 265 -11.12 -4.29 -17.78
CA LYS A 265 -11.48 -5.58 -17.20
C LYS A 265 -12.90 -5.63 -16.68
N TYR A 266 -13.36 -4.57 -16.04
CA TYR A 266 -14.63 -4.58 -15.32
C TYR A 266 -15.73 -3.79 -16.02
N HIS A 267 -15.39 -2.94 -16.99
CA HIS A 267 -16.33 -2.09 -17.74
C HIS A 267 -15.96 -2.01 -19.24
N PRO A 268 -15.85 -3.18 -19.93
CA PRO A 268 -15.41 -3.25 -21.32
C PRO A 268 -16.34 -2.52 -22.31
#